data_a1b271538f4e28a288fa38061841c4f8
#
_entry.id   a1b271538f4e28a288fa38061841c4f8
#
_cell.length_a   1.000
_cell.length_b   1.000
_cell.length_c   1.000
_cell.angle_alpha   90.00
_cell.angle_beta   90.00
_cell.angle_gamma   90.00
#
_symmetry.space_group_name_H-M   'P 1'
#
loop_
_entity.id
_entity.type
_entity.pdbx_description
1 polymer ?
#
loop_
_entity_poly.entity_id
_entity_poly.type
_entity_poly.pdbx_seq_one_letter_code
_entity_poly.pdbx_strand_id
1 'polypeptide(L)'
;AAGEVVERPASVIKELVENSIDAGAKNITVEIKNGGTTFMRVTDDGCGIYRDDIKVAFLRHATSKVKVESDLDSISTLGFRGEALASICAVSRLQLITRNVNEEIGTSYEIDGGEEQSFDDAGCPVGTTFVIRDLFYNIPARAKFLKKDVSDFCILFGFWKRFCERTYSG
;
A
#
# COMPACT_ATOMS: atom_id res chain seq x y z
N ALA A 1 -3.93 -9.19 19.36
CA ALA A 1 -3.45 -7.85 19.01
C ALA A 1 -3.36 -7.66 17.49
N ALA A 2 -4.41 -7.99 16.73
CA ALA A 2 -4.44 -7.84 15.27
C ALA A 2 -4.94 -6.45 14.82
N GLY A 3 -4.81 -5.43 15.65
CA GLY A 3 -5.36 -4.10 15.43
C GLY A 3 -4.35 -2.96 15.29
N GLU A 4 -3.06 -3.25 15.27
CA GLU A 4 -2.02 -2.22 15.42
C GLU A 4 -1.46 -1.64 14.11
N VAL A 5 -1.88 -2.11 12.94
CA VAL A 5 -1.14 -1.82 11.71
C VAL A 5 -1.45 -0.44 11.13
N VAL A 6 -2.63 0.13 11.36
CA VAL A 6 -3.00 1.44 10.80
C VAL A 6 -3.50 2.37 11.90
N GLU A 7 -2.58 3.08 12.54
CA GLU A 7 -2.93 4.09 13.55
C GLU A 7 -2.98 5.50 12.99
N ARG A 8 -2.17 5.80 11.98
CA ARG A 8 -2.00 7.15 11.40
C ARG A 8 -1.55 7.09 9.93
N PRO A 9 -1.71 8.19 9.16
CA PRO A 9 -1.27 8.27 7.77
C PRO A 9 0.19 7.90 7.54
N ALA A 10 1.09 8.28 8.45
CA ALA A 10 2.52 7.95 8.34
C ALA A 10 2.78 6.44 8.32
N SER A 11 2.01 5.65 9.07
CA SER A 11 2.12 4.19 9.07
C SER A 11 1.72 3.59 7.72
N VAL A 12 0.66 4.13 7.09
CA VAL A 12 0.23 3.72 5.75
C VAL A 12 1.32 3.97 4.72
N ILE A 13 1.85 5.20 4.67
CA ILE A 13 2.92 5.57 3.73
C ILE A 13 4.15 4.68 3.94
N LYS A 14 4.54 4.44 5.19
CA LYS A 14 5.67 3.57 5.50
C LYS A 14 5.50 2.18 4.89
N GLU A 15 4.35 1.54 5.09
CA GLU A 15 4.07 0.20 4.57
C GLU A 15 4.08 0.17 3.03
N LEU A 16 3.47 1.17 2.38
CA LEU A 16 3.44 1.24 0.92
C LEU A 16 4.83 1.48 0.32
N VAL A 17 5.64 2.33 0.95
CA VAL A 17 7.03 2.57 0.52
C VAL A 17 7.90 1.33 0.74
N GLU A 18 7.76 0.63 1.87
CA GLU A 18 8.47 -0.64 2.10
C GLU A 18 8.11 -1.69 1.03
N ASN A 19 6.83 -1.80 0.65
CA ASN A 19 6.40 -2.68 -0.43
C ASN A 19 7.03 -2.30 -1.78
N SER A 20 7.12 -1.01 -2.08
CA SER A 20 7.77 -0.52 -3.31
C SER A 20 9.25 -0.90 -3.37
N ILE A 21 9.95 -0.82 -2.23
CA ILE A 21 11.36 -1.21 -2.13
C ILE A 21 11.51 -2.72 -2.33
N ASP A 22 10.68 -3.50 -1.68
CA ASP A 22 10.69 -4.96 -1.81
C ASP A 22 10.38 -5.41 -3.25
N ALA A 23 9.58 -4.61 -3.99
CA ALA A 23 9.34 -4.79 -5.43
C ALA A 23 10.52 -4.38 -6.32
N GLY A 24 11.64 -3.93 -5.74
CA GLY A 24 12.83 -3.51 -6.48
C GLY A 24 12.68 -2.16 -7.19
N ALA A 25 11.80 -1.28 -6.72
CA ALA A 25 11.61 0.04 -7.29
C ALA A 25 12.89 0.88 -7.19
N LYS A 26 13.19 1.60 -8.28
CA LYS A 26 14.28 2.59 -8.33
C LYS A 26 13.75 4.00 -8.08
N ASN A 27 12.51 4.25 -8.43
CA ASN A 27 11.84 5.53 -8.24
C ASN A 27 10.53 5.32 -7.50
N ILE A 28 10.33 6.07 -6.43
CA ILE A 28 9.10 6.06 -5.63
C ILE A 28 8.64 7.51 -5.47
N THR A 29 7.41 7.78 -5.87
CA THR A 29 6.78 9.09 -5.73
C THR A 29 5.66 9.01 -4.69
N VAL A 30 5.69 9.91 -3.72
CA VAL A 30 4.68 10.02 -2.66
C VAL A 30 3.99 11.37 -2.75
N GLU A 31 2.68 11.37 -2.85
CA GLU A 31 1.84 12.57 -2.82
C GLU A 31 0.86 12.49 -1.65
N ILE A 32 0.69 13.59 -0.95
CA ILE A 32 -0.14 13.68 0.26
C ILE A 32 -0.95 14.98 0.24
N LYS A 33 -2.22 14.89 0.64
CA LYS A 33 -3.07 16.08 0.90
C LYS A 33 -3.66 15.98 2.30
N ASN A 34 -3.73 17.13 2.98
CA ASN A 34 -4.28 17.27 4.34
C ASN A 34 -3.67 16.24 5.33
N GLY A 35 -2.33 16.18 5.40
CA GLY A 35 -1.62 15.26 6.29
C GLY A 35 -1.84 13.77 5.98
N GLY A 36 -2.36 13.43 4.79
CA GLY A 36 -2.67 12.05 4.39
C GLY A 36 -4.06 11.56 4.76
N THR A 37 -4.89 12.39 5.39
CA THR A 37 -6.25 11.98 5.79
C THR A 37 -7.23 11.94 4.62
N THR A 38 -7.12 12.85 3.67
CA THR A 38 -8.02 12.92 2.50
C THR A 38 -7.47 12.23 1.28
N PHE A 39 -6.15 12.25 1.10
CA PHE A 39 -5.50 11.68 -0.07
C PHE A 39 -4.06 11.34 0.19
N MET A 40 -3.67 10.15 -0.20
CA MET A 40 -2.29 9.69 -0.34
C MET A 40 -2.15 8.94 -1.66
N ARG A 41 -1.04 9.13 -2.35
CA ARG A 41 -0.66 8.33 -3.52
C ARG A 41 0.80 7.93 -3.40
N VAL A 42 1.07 6.65 -3.56
CA VAL A 42 2.41 6.09 -3.67
C VAL A 42 2.52 5.38 -5.01
N THR A 43 3.42 5.85 -5.85
CA THR A 43 3.69 5.29 -7.18
C THR A 43 5.12 4.82 -7.26
N ASP A 44 5.34 3.63 -7.77
CA ASP A 44 6.66 3.05 -7.96
C ASP A 44 6.84 2.45 -9.36
N ASP A 45 8.09 2.24 -9.74
CA ASP A 45 8.53 1.57 -10.95
C ASP A 45 9.11 0.16 -10.69
N GLY A 46 8.66 -0.50 -9.62
CA GLY A 46 9.05 -1.86 -9.29
C GLY A 46 8.50 -2.91 -10.27
N CYS A 47 8.61 -4.19 -9.92
CA CYS A 47 8.20 -5.30 -10.79
C CYS A 47 6.67 -5.39 -11.01
N GLY A 48 5.88 -4.66 -10.26
CA GLY A 48 4.41 -4.75 -10.28
C GLY A 48 3.87 -6.03 -9.65
N ILE A 49 2.55 -6.14 -9.58
CA ILE A 49 1.84 -7.27 -8.97
C ILE A 49 1.14 -8.04 -10.08
N TYR A 50 1.26 -9.36 -10.09
CA TYR A 50 0.48 -10.20 -11.00
C TYR A 50 -1.01 -10.08 -10.73
N ARG A 51 -1.82 -10.06 -11.80
CA ARG A 51 -3.27 -9.97 -11.70
C ARG A 51 -3.86 -10.99 -10.72
N ASP A 52 -3.40 -12.22 -10.79
CA ASP A 52 -3.91 -13.32 -9.96
C ASP A 52 -3.54 -13.16 -8.47
N ASP A 53 -2.47 -12.43 -8.16
CA ASP A 53 -1.99 -12.20 -6.81
C ASP A 53 -2.65 -10.99 -6.14
N ILE A 54 -3.30 -10.09 -6.90
CA ILE A 54 -3.86 -8.85 -6.36
C ILE A 54 -4.86 -9.13 -5.23
N LYS A 55 -5.88 -9.95 -5.50
CA LYS A 55 -6.92 -10.22 -4.50
C LYS A 55 -6.36 -10.93 -3.26
N VAL A 56 -5.38 -11.81 -3.44
CA VAL A 56 -4.71 -12.51 -2.35
C VAL A 56 -3.96 -11.55 -1.43
N ALA A 57 -3.33 -10.51 -2.00
CA ALA A 57 -2.59 -9.51 -1.22
C ALA A 57 -3.46 -8.73 -0.23
N PHE A 58 -4.78 -8.65 -0.46
CA PHE A 58 -5.74 -7.98 0.43
C PHE A 58 -6.46 -8.90 1.41
N LEU A 59 -6.22 -10.21 1.34
CA LEU A 59 -6.84 -11.15 2.29
C LEU A 59 -6.11 -11.11 3.64
N ARG A 60 -6.88 -11.04 4.74
CA ARG A 60 -6.33 -11.28 6.08
C ARG A 60 -5.81 -12.70 6.16
N HIS A 61 -4.61 -12.87 6.73
CA HIS A 61 -3.98 -14.20 6.89
C HIS A 61 -3.60 -14.91 5.57
N ALA A 62 -3.38 -14.18 4.49
CA ALA A 62 -2.89 -14.77 3.24
C ALA A 62 -1.60 -15.58 3.45
N THR A 63 -0.72 -15.14 4.37
CA THR A 63 0.52 -15.84 4.76
C THR A 63 0.30 -17.11 5.56
N SER A 64 -0.85 -17.30 6.23
CA SER A 64 -1.12 -18.49 7.07
C SER A 64 -1.75 -19.65 6.29
N LYS A 65 -2.23 -19.42 5.05
CA LYS A 65 -2.87 -20.45 4.20
C LYS A 65 -1.98 -20.99 3.08
N VAL A 66 -0.84 -20.38 2.82
CA VAL A 66 0.14 -20.87 1.83
C VAL A 66 0.94 -22.01 2.47
N LYS A 67 0.44 -23.22 2.36
CA LYS A 67 1.08 -24.47 2.85
C LYS A 67 1.70 -25.30 1.73
N VAL A 68 2.03 -24.72 0.59
CA VAL A 68 2.72 -25.44 -0.49
C VAL A 68 3.99 -24.68 -0.81
N GLU A 69 5.13 -25.34 -0.62
CA GLU A 69 6.48 -24.77 -0.83
C GLU A 69 6.69 -24.18 -2.24
N SER A 70 5.90 -24.60 -3.23
CA SER A 70 5.99 -24.08 -4.60
C SER A 70 5.36 -22.68 -4.79
N ASP A 71 4.48 -22.24 -3.87
CA ASP A 71 3.83 -20.92 -3.95
C ASP A 71 4.59 -19.84 -3.17
N LEU A 72 5.53 -20.24 -2.31
CA LEU A 72 6.34 -19.34 -1.50
C LEU A 72 7.32 -18.50 -2.34
N ASP A 73 7.81 -19.06 -3.44
CA ASP A 73 8.79 -18.37 -4.29
C ASP A 73 8.19 -17.21 -5.10
N SER A 74 6.88 -17.24 -5.41
CA SER A 74 6.20 -16.16 -6.13
C SER A 74 5.69 -15.06 -5.21
N ILE A 75 5.32 -15.39 -3.98
CA ILE A 75 4.80 -14.43 -2.98
C ILE A 75 5.94 -13.79 -2.16
N SER A 76 7.09 -14.47 -2.04
CA SER A 76 8.24 -13.98 -1.29
C SER A 76 8.91 -12.74 -1.91
N THR A 77 8.67 -12.46 -3.19
CA THR A 77 9.22 -11.28 -3.88
C THR A 77 8.48 -9.99 -3.57
N LEU A 78 7.32 -10.03 -2.95
CA LEU A 78 6.48 -8.85 -2.72
C LEU A 78 6.39 -8.40 -1.25
N GLY A 79 7.22 -8.91 -0.33
CA GLY A 79 7.35 -8.36 1.03
C GLY A 79 6.04 -7.99 1.75
N PHE A 80 4.88 -8.40 1.20
CA PHE A 80 3.59 -8.16 1.81
C PHE A 80 3.56 -8.84 3.17
N ARG A 81 3.80 -8.06 4.19
CA ARG A 81 3.60 -8.48 5.58
C ARG A 81 2.10 -8.62 5.82
N GLY A 82 1.53 -9.62 5.18
CA GLY A 82 0.24 -10.30 5.18
C GLY A 82 -1.02 -9.62 5.73
N GLU A 83 -0.92 -8.51 6.46
CA GLU A 83 -2.08 -7.89 7.11
C GLU A 83 -2.20 -6.38 6.87
N ALA A 84 -1.13 -5.71 6.42
CA ALA A 84 -1.12 -4.26 6.28
C ALA A 84 -2.13 -3.77 5.25
N LEU A 85 -2.13 -4.32 4.05
CA LEU A 85 -3.07 -3.92 2.99
C LEU A 85 -4.52 -4.21 3.36
N ALA A 86 -4.79 -5.36 3.97
CA ALA A 86 -6.12 -5.70 4.47
C ALA A 86 -6.61 -4.70 5.52
N SER A 87 -5.73 -4.26 6.41
CA SER A 87 -6.05 -3.26 7.44
C SER A 87 -6.26 -1.87 6.85
N ILE A 88 -5.46 -1.48 5.85
CA ILE A 88 -5.59 -0.18 5.16
C ILE A 88 -6.91 -0.11 4.39
N CYS A 89 -7.22 -1.12 3.57
CA CYS A 89 -8.45 -1.12 2.77
C CYS A 89 -9.72 -1.17 3.62
N ALA A 90 -9.68 -1.78 4.81
CA ALA A 90 -10.83 -1.83 5.71
C ALA A 90 -11.24 -0.45 6.27
N VAL A 91 -10.34 0.53 6.30
CA VAL A 91 -10.56 1.85 6.91
C VAL A 91 -10.41 3.01 5.93
N SER A 92 -10.35 2.73 4.64
CA SER A 92 -10.16 3.73 3.59
C SER A 92 -10.87 3.35 2.29
N ARG A 93 -10.83 4.26 1.32
CA ARG A 93 -11.14 3.99 -0.08
C ARG A 93 -9.82 3.82 -0.82
N LEU A 94 -9.55 2.60 -1.25
CA LEU A 94 -8.28 2.22 -1.84
C LEU A 94 -8.45 1.91 -3.33
N GLN A 95 -7.57 2.45 -4.15
CA GLN A 95 -7.38 2.04 -5.53
C GLN A 95 -5.94 1.57 -5.73
N LEU A 96 -5.79 0.39 -6.29
CA LEU A 96 -4.54 -0.17 -6.75
C LEU A 96 -4.53 -0.18 -8.28
N ILE A 97 -3.49 0.38 -8.89
CA ILE A 97 -3.24 0.27 -10.33
C ILE A 97 -1.85 -0.33 -10.46
N THR A 98 -1.74 -1.47 -11.13
CA THR A 98 -0.46 -2.18 -11.23
C THR A 98 -0.35 -2.95 -12.54
N ARG A 99 0.86 -3.11 -13.01
CA ARG A 99 1.21 -4.03 -14.10
C ARG A 99 2.50 -4.75 -13.77
N ASN A 100 2.44 -6.07 -13.75
CA ASN A 100 3.66 -6.86 -13.60
C ASN A 100 4.53 -6.78 -14.87
N VAL A 101 5.84 -6.84 -14.70
CA VAL A 101 6.81 -6.79 -15.80
C VAL A 101 6.60 -7.87 -16.86
N ASN A 102 5.96 -8.99 -16.49
CA ASN A 102 5.68 -10.12 -17.39
C ASN A 102 4.25 -10.07 -17.97
N GLU A 103 3.46 -9.02 -17.70
CA GLU A 103 2.10 -8.85 -18.21
C GLU A 103 2.03 -7.70 -19.21
N GLU A 104 1.21 -7.87 -20.26
CA GLU A 104 1.03 -6.84 -21.28
C GLU A 104 0.02 -5.76 -20.88
N ILE A 105 -0.98 -6.15 -20.07
CA ILE A 105 -2.08 -5.29 -19.61
C ILE A 105 -2.01 -5.19 -18.09
N GLY A 106 -2.17 -3.99 -17.56
CA GLY A 106 -2.28 -3.76 -16.13
C GLY A 106 -3.69 -3.99 -15.59
N THR A 107 -3.82 -3.87 -14.29
CA THR A 107 -5.08 -4.05 -13.56
C THR A 107 -5.34 -2.85 -12.67
N SER A 108 -6.59 -2.37 -12.65
CA SER A 108 -7.12 -1.45 -11.66
C SER A 108 -8.05 -2.20 -10.73
N TYR A 109 -7.82 -2.08 -9.43
CA TYR A 109 -8.59 -2.73 -8.38
C TYR A 109 -9.03 -1.70 -7.35
N GLU A 110 -10.33 -1.60 -7.10
CA GLU A 110 -10.90 -0.65 -6.15
C GLU A 110 -11.61 -1.37 -5.01
N ILE A 111 -11.32 -0.92 -3.78
CA ILE A 111 -11.88 -1.45 -2.54
C ILE A 111 -12.29 -0.29 -1.65
N ASP A 112 -13.51 -0.30 -1.16
CA ASP A 112 -14.06 0.67 -0.21
C ASP A 112 -14.42 -0.03 1.09
N GLY A 113 -13.76 0.33 2.20
CA GLY A 113 -14.06 -0.24 3.51
C GLY A 113 -13.90 -1.77 3.57
N GLY A 114 -13.04 -2.34 2.74
CA GLY A 114 -12.79 -3.77 2.63
C GLY A 114 -13.69 -4.51 1.63
N GLU A 115 -14.60 -3.80 0.94
CA GLU A 115 -15.48 -4.37 -0.07
C GLU A 115 -15.02 -4.03 -1.48
N GLU A 116 -14.88 -5.04 -2.34
CA GLU A 116 -14.51 -4.88 -3.74
C GLU A 116 -15.56 -4.06 -4.50
N GLN A 117 -15.10 -3.01 -5.19
CA GLN A 117 -15.93 -2.16 -6.04
C GLN A 117 -15.72 -2.47 -7.52
N SER A 118 -14.47 -2.63 -7.95
CA SER A 118 -14.13 -2.96 -9.34
C SER A 118 -12.81 -3.74 -9.43
N PHE A 119 -12.68 -4.51 -10.51
CA PHE A 119 -11.48 -5.26 -10.85
C PHE A 119 -11.37 -5.34 -12.38
N ASP A 120 -10.72 -4.34 -12.98
CA ASP A 120 -10.75 -4.11 -14.43
C ASP A 120 -9.35 -4.05 -15.04
N ASP A 121 -9.27 -4.18 -16.35
CA ASP A 121 -8.05 -3.94 -17.09
C ASP A 121 -7.68 -2.45 -17.06
N ALA A 122 -6.39 -2.16 -16.96
CA ALA A 122 -5.88 -0.78 -16.95
C ALA A 122 -4.64 -0.63 -17.81
N GLY A 123 -4.62 0.43 -18.62
CA GLY A 123 -3.43 0.85 -19.33
C GLY A 123 -2.51 1.62 -18.39
N CYS A 124 -1.43 0.99 -17.93
CA CYS A 124 -0.46 1.61 -17.03
C CYS A 124 0.96 1.10 -17.31
N PRO A 125 2.00 1.85 -16.92
CA PRO A 125 3.38 1.35 -16.98
C PRO A 125 3.60 0.20 -16.00
N VAL A 126 4.71 -0.51 -16.17
CA VAL A 126 5.18 -1.50 -15.18
C VAL A 126 5.43 -0.81 -13.86
N GLY A 127 4.99 -1.44 -12.77
CA GLY A 127 5.08 -0.91 -11.41
C GLY A 127 3.73 -0.89 -10.70
N THR A 128 3.65 -0.15 -9.61
CA THR A 128 2.46 -0.13 -8.76
C THR A 128 2.13 1.29 -8.32
N THR A 129 0.84 1.62 -8.35
CA THR A 129 0.30 2.85 -7.78
C THR A 129 -0.79 2.50 -6.79
N PHE A 130 -0.61 2.91 -5.54
CA PHE A 130 -1.65 2.92 -4.52
C PHE A 130 -2.21 4.32 -4.36
N VAL A 131 -3.53 4.44 -4.39
CA VAL A 131 -4.26 5.67 -4.06
C VAL A 131 -5.16 5.38 -2.88
N ILE A 132 -4.95 6.10 -1.79
CA ILE A 132 -5.74 5.98 -0.56
C ILE A 132 -6.51 7.28 -0.37
N ARG A 133 -7.82 7.19 -0.22
CA ARG A 133 -8.70 8.33 0.02
C ARG A 133 -9.48 8.13 1.31
N ASP A 134 -9.79 9.25 1.95
CA ASP A 134 -10.71 9.30 3.08
C ASP A 134 -10.36 8.31 4.21
N LEU A 135 -9.09 8.31 4.62
CA LEU A 135 -8.59 7.44 5.68
C LEU A 135 -9.43 7.63 6.96
N PHE A 136 -9.91 6.52 7.52
CA PHE A 136 -10.80 6.43 8.67
C PHE A 136 -12.21 7.05 8.47
N TYR A 137 -12.69 7.17 7.22
CA TYR A 137 -14.02 7.71 6.93
C TYR A 137 -15.15 6.94 7.66
N ASN A 138 -14.97 5.64 7.85
CA ASN A 138 -15.89 4.74 8.53
C ASN A 138 -15.61 4.59 10.05
N ILE A 139 -14.65 5.35 10.59
CA ILE A 139 -14.32 5.40 12.03
C ILE A 139 -14.29 6.87 12.47
N PRO A 140 -15.47 7.52 12.71
CA PRO A 140 -15.56 8.96 12.94
C PRO A 140 -14.72 9.47 14.12
N ALA A 141 -14.58 8.68 15.18
CA ALA A 141 -13.79 9.05 16.35
C ALA A 141 -12.30 9.21 16.00
N ARG A 142 -11.76 8.33 15.16
CA ARG A 142 -10.36 8.38 14.67
C ARG A 142 -10.15 9.52 13.67
N ALA A 143 -11.08 9.71 12.76
CA ALA A 143 -11.04 10.82 11.80
C ALA A 143 -11.01 12.20 12.50
N LYS A 144 -11.76 12.36 13.60
CA LYS A 144 -11.74 13.56 14.43
C LYS A 144 -10.41 13.80 15.13
N PHE A 145 -9.78 12.74 15.62
CA PHE A 145 -8.50 12.81 16.33
C PHE A 145 -7.38 13.29 15.40
N LEU A 146 -7.33 12.75 14.18
CA LEU A 146 -6.29 13.09 13.20
C LEU A 146 -6.38 14.50 12.63
N LYS A 147 -7.57 15.12 12.61
CA LYS A 147 -7.74 16.52 12.16
C LYS A 147 -7.03 17.55 13.04
N LYS A 148 -6.59 17.16 14.23
CA LYS A 148 -5.93 18.04 15.20
C LYS A 148 -4.40 17.97 15.16
N ASP A 149 -3.82 17.03 14.41
CA ASP A 149 -2.39 16.72 14.50
C ASP A 149 -1.65 17.09 13.21
N VAL A 150 -1.11 18.32 13.19
CA VAL A 150 -0.22 18.80 12.11
C VAL A 150 1.15 18.09 12.17
N SER A 151 1.43 17.34 13.24
CA SER A 151 2.71 16.66 13.48
C SER A 151 2.99 15.49 12.52
N ASP A 152 1.97 14.92 11.90
CA ASP A 152 2.12 13.79 10.95
C ASP A 152 3.00 14.14 9.75
N PHE A 153 2.96 15.39 9.26
CA PHE A 153 3.81 15.83 8.17
C PHE A 153 5.30 15.81 8.54
N CYS A 154 5.63 16.24 9.75
CA CYS A 154 7.01 16.23 10.24
C CYS A 154 7.53 14.81 10.45
N ILE A 155 6.67 13.88 10.87
CA ILE A 155 7.02 12.46 11.04
C ILE A 155 7.27 11.81 9.68
N LEU A 156 6.45 12.08 8.67
CA LEU A 156 6.64 11.58 7.30
C LEU A 156 7.95 12.10 6.70
N PHE A 157 8.25 13.39 6.86
CA PHE A 157 9.50 13.97 6.38
C PHE A 157 10.74 13.42 7.10
N GLY A 158 10.67 13.24 8.42
CA GLY A 158 11.74 12.63 9.21
C GLY A 158 11.97 11.15 8.86
N PHE A 159 10.93 10.43 8.51
CA PHE A 159 11.01 9.05 8.02
C PHE A 159 11.70 9.01 6.65
N TRP A 160 11.28 9.86 5.71
CA TRP A 160 11.85 9.95 4.38
C TRP A 160 13.35 10.30 4.41
N LYS A 161 13.73 11.27 5.23
CA LYS A 161 15.13 11.65 5.41
C LYS A 161 15.98 10.50 5.94
N ARG A 162 15.54 9.79 6.98
CA ARG A 162 16.22 8.60 7.52
C ARG A 162 16.28 7.45 6.53
N PHE A 163 15.27 7.30 5.71
CA PHE A 163 15.19 6.29 4.67
C PHE A 163 16.21 6.56 3.56
N CYS A 164 16.25 7.79 3.03
CA CYS A 164 17.25 8.21 2.05
C CYS A 164 18.68 8.03 2.57
N GLU A 165 18.95 8.43 3.80
CA GLU A 165 20.27 8.26 4.43
C GLU A 165 20.69 6.78 4.55
N ARG A 166 19.75 5.88 4.78
CA ARG A 166 20.03 4.43 4.89
C ARG A 166 20.21 3.74 3.54
N THR A 167 19.54 4.20 2.51
CA THR A 167 19.57 3.57 1.18
C THR A 167 20.75 4.05 0.32
N TYR A 168 21.26 5.26 0.57
CA TYR A 168 22.36 5.87 -0.20
C TYR A 168 23.72 5.89 0.54
N SER A 169 23.81 5.29 1.73
CA SER A 169 25.08 5.17 2.50
C SER A 169 25.77 3.80 2.35
N GLY A 170 25.44 3.05 1.31
CA GLY A 170 26.06 1.76 0.98
C GLY A 170 26.82 1.81 -0.34
#